data_4a9026cab624118f6a86268d95222bf7
#
_entry.id   4a9026cab624118f6a86268d95222bf7
#
_cell.length_a   1.000
_cell.length_b   1.000
_cell.length_c   1.000
_cell.angle_alpha   90.00
_cell.angle_beta   90.00
_cell.angle_gamma   90.00
#
_symmetry.space_group_name_H-M   'P 1'
#
loop_
_entity.id
_entity.type
_entity.pdbx_description
1 polymer ?
#
loop_
_entity_poly.entity_id
_entity_poly.type
_entity_poly.pdbx_seq_one_letter_code
_entity_poly.pdbx_strand_id
1 'polypeptide(L)'
;LNAYDFDKTIYENDSTVDFYRYCIRRNKKVLLALPKTALYGVAYLAGFCDKTTFKQAFFGFLKYLENTSVTVDNFWQCHAHKIKACYLKRKRPDDVIISASPEFLLRPVCGDAILIGSRVDARTGAFSGKNCYGEEKVVRLMERLPDCVPEEFYSDSLSDTPMAQVSRRAYIVLGETLIPWAEFQKKNNGKKQPTRKD
;
A
#
# COMPACT_ATOMS: atom_id res chain seq x y z
N LEU A 1 8.65 -11.78 -14.55
CA LEU A 1 8.48 -10.70 -13.54
C LEU A 1 7.78 -11.21 -12.29
N ASN A 2 8.07 -10.62 -11.12
CA ASN A 2 7.33 -10.82 -9.89
C ASN A 2 6.50 -9.57 -9.56
N ALA A 3 5.45 -9.74 -8.75
CA ALA A 3 4.65 -8.64 -8.25
C ALA A 3 4.75 -8.55 -6.72
N TYR A 4 4.84 -7.33 -6.20
CA TYR A 4 4.98 -7.07 -4.77
C TYR A 4 3.98 -6.03 -4.30
N ASP A 5 3.31 -6.28 -3.18
CA ASP A 5 2.78 -5.18 -2.39
C ASP A 5 3.93 -4.39 -1.76
N PHE A 6 3.68 -3.18 -1.26
CA PHE A 6 4.74 -2.33 -0.73
C PHE A 6 4.79 -2.30 0.80
N ASP A 7 3.72 -1.84 1.42
CA ASP A 7 3.66 -1.62 2.87
C ASP A 7 3.70 -2.95 3.64
N LYS A 8 4.59 -3.07 4.62
CA LYS A 8 4.88 -4.30 5.40
C LYS A 8 5.36 -5.49 4.56
N THR A 9 5.43 -5.34 3.24
CA THR A 9 5.95 -6.34 2.30
C THR A 9 7.36 -6.00 1.86
N ILE A 10 7.55 -4.92 1.12
CA ILE A 10 8.87 -4.35 0.74
C ILE A 10 9.42 -3.47 1.86
N TYR A 11 8.60 -2.63 2.43
CA TYR A 11 8.90 -1.70 3.50
C TYR A 11 8.40 -2.28 4.84
N GLU A 12 9.15 -2.08 5.93
CA GLU A 12 8.83 -2.68 7.24
C GLU A 12 7.47 -2.23 7.81
N ASN A 13 7.11 -0.95 7.58
CA ASN A 13 5.93 -0.32 8.12
C ASN A 13 4.89 0.03 7.04
N ASP A 14 3.89 0.82 7.41
CA ASP A 14 3.02 1.54 6.48
C ASP A 14 3.71 2.85 6.08
N SER A 15 4.09 2.97 4.82
CA SER A 15 4.83 4.12 4.29
C SER A 15 4.02 5.42 4.37
N THR A 16 2.71 5.34 4.17
CA THR A 16 1.80 6.48 4.26
C THR A 16 1.72 7.01 5.70
N VAL A 17 1.64 6.12 6.68
CA VAL A 17 1.60 6.49 8.11
C VAL A 17 2.94 7.07 8.54
N ASP A 18 4.07 6.46 8.16
CA ASP A 18 5.39 6.96 8.50
C ASP A 18 5.66 8.33 7.84
N PHE A 19 5.23 8.53 6.58
CA PHE A 19 5.31 9.82 5.89
C PHE A 19 4.46 10.89 6.59
N TYR A 20 3.23 10.58 6.98
CA TYR A 20 2.38 11.50 7.72
C TYR A 20 3.02 11.92 9.06
N ARG A 21 3.55 10.96 9.83
CA ARG A 21 4.28 11.24 11.09
C ARG A 21 5.51 12.11 10.86
N TYR A 22 6.25 11.85 9.78
CA TYR A 22 7.39 12.66 9.37
C TYR A 22 6.97 14.10 9.08
N CYS A 23 5.86 14.31 8.34
CA CYS A 23 5.33 15.63 8.03
C CYS A 23 4.90 16.40 9.29
N ILE A 24 4.19 15.75 10.23
CA ILE A 24 3.76 16.38 11.51
C ILE A 24 4.96 16.88 12.32
N ARG A 25 6.04 16.12 12.37
CA ARG A 25 7.24 16.52 13.14
C ARG A 25 7.89 17.79 12.59
N ARG A 26 7.77 18.04 11.28
CA ARG A 26 8.39 19.18 10.58
C ARG A 26 7.44 20.38 10.43
N ASN A 27 6.16 20.12 10.24
CA ASN A 27 5.16 21.17 10.01
C ASN A 27 3.86 20.85 10.75
N LYS A 28 3.65 21.53 11.87
CA LYS A 28 2.43 21.35 12.70
C LYS A 28 1.14 21.77 11.99
N LYS A 29 1.20 22.59 10.92
CA LYS A 29 0.02 22.97 10.14
C LYS A 29 -0.66 21.73 9.49
N VAL A 30 0.07 20.64 9.28
CA VAL A 30 -0.47 19.35 8.83
C VAL A 30 -1.62 18.86 9.71
N LEU A 31 -1.58 19.15 11.02
CA LEU A 31 -2.62 18.79 11.97
C LEU A 31 -3.97 19.50 11.71
N LEU A 32 -4.00 20.60 10.95
CA LEU A 32 -5.23 21.28 10.57
C LEU A 32 -6.13 20.43 9.67
N ALA A 33 -5.60 19.37 9.05
CA ALA A 33 -6.41 18.39 8.31
C ALA A 33 -7.13 17.37 9.21
N LEU A 34 -6.74 17.23 10.50
CA LEU A 34 -7.28 16.21 11.40
C LEU A 34 -8.80 16.26 11.61
N PRO A 35 -9.44 17.44 11.83
CA PRO A 35 -10.89 17.48 12.07
C PRO A 35 -11.66 16.88 10.88
N LYS A 36 -11.27 17.22 9.65
CA LYS A 36 -11.86 16.66 8.44
C LYS A 36 -11.59 15.15 8.32
N THR A 37 -10.35 14.74 8.57
CA THR A 37 -9.96 13.31 8.54
C THR A 37 -10.76 12.51 9.56
N ALA A 38 -10.94 13.00 10.78
CA ALA A 38 -11.71 12.35 11.82
C ALA A 38 -13.20 12.21 11.44
N LEU A 39 -13.81 13.27 10.89
CA LEU A 39 -15.19 13.23 10.41
C LEU A 39 -15.41 12.15 9.36
N TYR A 40 -14.54 12.10 8.34
CA TYR A 40 -14.62 11.07 7.29
C TYR A 40 -14.23 9.67 7.81
N GLY A 41 -13.38 9.59 8.83
CA GLY A 41 -13.08 8.33 9.52
C GLY A 41 -14.31 7.73 10.19
N VAL A 42 -15.08 8.55 10.91
CA VAL A 42 -16.36 8.14 11.52
C VAL A 42 -17.38 7.77 10.44
N ALA A 43 -17.50 8.56 9.38
CA ALA A 43 -18.39 8.28 8.26
C ALA A 43 -18.04 6.93 7.58
N TYR A 44 -16.75 6.63 7.41
CA TYR A 44 -16.30 5.36 6.87
C TYR A 44 -16.63 4.17 7.78
N LEU A 45 -16.40 4.29 9.08
CA LEU A 45 -16.73 3.24 10.05
C LEU A 45 -18.24 2.99 10.15
N ALA A 46 -19.06 4.05 9.97
CA ALA A 46 -20.51 3.97 9.94
C ALA A 46 -21.09 3.53 8.57
N GLY A 47 -20.23 3.29 7.55
CA GLY A 47 -20.66 2.85 6.22
C GLY A 47 -21.21 3.97 5.32
N PHE A 48 -21.09 5.25 5.70
CA PHE A 48 -21.58 6.40 4.93
C PHE A 48 -20.63 6.86 3.80
N CYS A 49 -19.39 6.41 3.79
CA CYS A 49 -18.47 6.66 2.69
C CYS A 49 -17.53 5.47 2.47
N ASP A 50 -16.94 5.42 1.27
CA ASP A 50 -15.99 4.39 0.91
C ASP A 50 -14.56 4.69 1.40
N LYS A 51 -13.68 3.69 1.28
CA LYS A 51 -12.26 3.78 1.68
C LYS A 51 -11.49 4.86 0.89
N THR A 52 -11.84 5.08 -0.37
CA THR A 52 -11.20 6.09 -1.23
C THR A 52 -11.52 7.49 -0.71
N THR A 53 -12.79 7.76 -0.42
CA THR A 53 -13.27 9.04 0.15
C THR A 53 -12.62 9.34 1.49
N PHE A 54 -12.54 8.36 2.39
CA PHE A 54 -11.82 8.52 3.66
C PHE A 54 -10.34 8.83 3.44
N LYS A 55 -9.65 8.07 2.58
CA LYS A 55 -8.23 8.33 2.26
C LYS A 55 -8.01 9.70 1.62
N GLN A 56 -8.90 10.15 0.76
CA GLN A 56 -8.82 11.50 0.17
C GLN A 56 -8.92 12.59 1.26
N ALA A 57 -9.81 12.42 2.24
CA ALA A 57 -9.86 13.33 3.38
C ALA A 57 -8.56 13.31 4.19
N PHE A 58 -8.00 12.11 4.43
CA PHE A 58 -6.71 11.94 5.10
C PHE A 58 -5.58 12.66 4.35
N PHE A 59 -5.44 12.45 3.05
CA PHE A 59 -4.39 13.10 2.24
C PHE A 59 -4.57 14.60 2.06
N GLY A 60 -5.69 15.17 2.52
CA GLY A 60 -5.89 16.63 2.57
C GLY A 60 -4.81 17.40 3.32
N PHE A 61 -3.99 16.73 4.13
CA PHE A 61 -2.84 17.33 4.81
C PHE A 61 -1.74 17.80 3.83
N LEU A 62 -1.66 17.24 2.63
CA LEU A 62 -0.67 17.61 1.61
C LEU A 62 -0.76 19.10 1.24
N LYS A 63 -1.94 19.72 1.33
CA LYS A 63 -2.16 21.16 1.09
C LYS A 63 -1.35 22.08 2.00
N TYR A 64 -0.88 21.55 3.12
CA TYR A 64 -0.11 22.31 4.10
C TYR A 64 1.41 22.11 3.92
N LEU A 65 1.85 21.30 2.95
CA LEU A 65 3.25 21.15 2.57
C LEU A 65 3.62 22.18 1.50
N GLU A 66 4.74 22.84 1.68
CA GLU A 66 5.25 23.83 0.72
C GLU A 66 5.70 23.15 -0.60
N ASN A 67 6.41 22.03 -0.48
CA ASN A 67 6.85 21.23 -1.61
C ASN A 67 6.81 19.74 -1.24
N THR A 68 5.80 19.04 -1.75
CA THR A 68 5.60 17.62 -1.45
C THR A 68 6.73 16.75 -2.01
N SER A 69 7.24 17.05 -3.22
CA SER A 69 8.33 16.25 -3.82
C SER A 69 9.58 16.30 -2.95
N VAL A 70 10.05 17.49 -2.59
CA VAL A 70 11.22 17.66 -1.70
C VAL A 70 10.97 16.99 -0.34
N THR A 71 9.75 17.07 0.18
CA THR A 71 9.39 16.43 1.45
C THR A 71 9.47 14.91 1.36
N VAL A 72 9.02 14.32 0.25
CA VAL A 72 9.10 12.88 -0.03
C VAL A 72 10.55 12.43 -0.18
N ASP A 73 11.37 13.17 -0.92
CA ASP A 73 12.79 12.84 -1.09
C ASP A 73 13.52 12.83 0.26
N ASN A 74 13.32 13.87 1.07
CA ASN A 74 13.88 13.95 2.43
C ASN A 74 13.34 12.85 3.36
N PHE A 75 12.07 12.46 3.21
CA PHE A 75 11.50 11.34 3.95
C PHE A 75 12.24 10.05 3.63
N TRP A 76 12.45 9.75 2.35
CA TRP A 76 13.12 8.52 1.96
C TRP A 76 14.61 8.50 2.28
N GLN A 77 15.31 9.64 2.28
CA GLN A 77 16.67 9.72 2.79
C GLN A 77 16.78 9.21 4.25
N CYS A 78 15.75 9.46 5.06
CA CYS A 78 15.71 9.02 6.45
C CYS A 78 15.12 7.60 6.65
N HIS A 79 14.36 7.06 5.68
CA HIS A 79 13.54 5.86 5.90
C HIS A 79 13.85 4.71 4.93
N ALA A 80 14.66 4.92 3.89
CA ALA A 80 14.99 3.86 2.93
C ALA A 80 15.70 2.64 3.56
N HIS A 81 16.35 2.82 4.70
CA HIS A 81 16.96 1.72 5.47
C HIS A 81 15.94 0.68 5.98
N LYS A 82 14.63 1.03 5.99
CA LYS A 82 13.54 0.11 6.36
C LYS A 82 13.04 -0.74 5.18
N ILE A 83 13.65 -0.64 4.01
CA ILE A 83 13.39 -1.57 2.91
C ILE A 83 13.98 -2.91 3.26
N LYS A 84 13.16 -3.95 3.25
CA LYS A 84 13.50 -5.28 3.74
C LYS A 84 14.58 -5.98 2.91
N ALA A 85 15.48 -6.66 3.59
CA ALA A 85 16.55 -7.41 2.96
C ALA A 85 16.04 -8.56 2.09
N CYS A 86 14.91 -9.19 2.45
CA CYS A 86 14.30 -10.25 1.65
C CYS A 86 13.85 -9.76 0.27
N TYR A 87 13.35 -8.51 0.16
CA TYR A 87 13.03 -7.89 -1.13
C TYR A 87 14.31 -7.55 -1.91
N LEU A 88 15.27 -6.86 -1.29
CA LEU A 88 16.50 -6.43 -1.95
C LEU A 88 17.30 -7.58 -2.58
N LYS A 89 17.24 -8.77 -1.99
CA LYS A 89 17.89 -9.99 -2.50
C LYS A 89 17.17 -10.62 -3.71
N ARG A 90 15.88 -10.31 -3.93
CA ARG A 90 15.03 -10.94 -4.94
C ARG A 90 14.62 -10.02 -6.07
N LYS A 91 14.66 -8.70 -5.83
CA LYS A 91 14.18 -7.71 -6.79
C LYS A 91 14.83 -7.85 -8.16
N ARG A 92 14.04 -7.67 -9.20
CA ARG A 92 14.45 -7.66 -10.60
C ARG A 92 14.04 -6.34 -11.26
N PRO A 93 14.73 -5.90 -12.33
CA PRO A 93 14.37 -4.66 -13.03
C PRO A 93 12.97 -4.67 -13.64
N ASP A 94 12.47 -5.86 -14.01
CA ASP A 94 11.15 -6.08 -14.62
C ASP A 94 10.01 -6.29 -13.61
N ASP A 95 10.29 -6.24 -12.32
CA ASP A 95 9.28 -6.47 -11.27
C ASP A 95 8.22 -5.37 -11.24
N VAL A 96 7.04 -5.73 -10.73
CA VAL A 96 5.91 -4.82 -10.52
C VAL A 96 5.71 -4.59 -9.03
N ILE A 97 5.67 -3.32 -8.63
CA ILE A 97 5.25 -2.90 -7.30
C ILE A 97 3.82 -2.40 -7.41
N ILE A 98 2.88 -3.06 -6.71
CA ILE A 98 1.47 -2.73 -6.75
C ILE A 98 0.91 -2.46 -5.36
N SER A 99 0.53 -1.21 -5.06
CA SER A 99 0.26 -0.76 -3.70
C SER A 99 -0.95 0.16 -3.58
N ALA A 100 -1.60 0.10 -2.41
CA ALA A 100 -2.62 1.07 -2.03
C ALA A 100 -2.04 2.43 -1.58
N SER A 101 -0.72 2.55 -1.45
CA SER A 101 -0.03 3.80 -1.17
C SER A 101 0.09 4.67 -2.43
N PRO A 102 0.21 6.01 -2.30
CA PRO A 102 0.30 6.92 -3.44
C PRO A 102 1.54 6.70 -4.30
N GLU A 103 1.40 6.74 -5.62
CA GLU A 103 2.53 6.62 -6.54
C GLU A 103 3.61 7.67 -6.30
N PHE A 104 3.23 8.94 -6.03
CA PHE A 104 4.20 10.02 -5.78
C PHE A 104 5.09 9.72 -4.56
N LEU A 105 4.53 9.04 -3.56
CA LEU A 105 5.26 8.68 -2.34
C LEU A 105 6.27 7.57 -2.59
N LEU A 106 5.90 6.57 -3.39
CA LEU A 106 6.72 5.37 -3.58
C LEU A 106 7.76 5.51 -4.71
N ARG A 107 7.51 6.39 -5.68
CA ARG A 107 8.36 6.55 -6.88
C ARG A 107 9.85 6.65 -6.58
N PRO A 108 10.33 7.44 -5.59
CA PRO A 108 11.77 7.60 -5.35
C PRO A 108 12.51 6.32 -4.94
N VAL A 109 11.80 5.30 -4.43
CA VAL A 109 12.42 4.07 -3.91
C VAL A 109 12.11 2.83 -4.73
N CYS A 110 11.30 2.95 -5.79
CA CYS A 110 10.94 1.81 -6.64
C CYS A 110 12.02 1.49 -7.70
N GLY A 111 12.98 2.40 -7.95
CA GLY A 111 14.00 2.22 -8.99
C GLY A 111 13.35 1.99 -10.37
N ASP A 112 13.84 0.95 -11.09
CA ASP A 112 13.37 0.61 -12.44
C ASP A 112 12.08 -0.23 -12.45
N ALA A 113 11.61 -0.70 -11.29
CA ALA A 113 10.39 -1.49 -11.19
C ALA A 113 9.16 -0.72 -11.69
N ILE A 114 8.23 -1.43 -12.31
CA ILE A 114 6.95 -0.87 -12.72
C ILE A 114 6.11 -0.56 -11.48
N LEU A 115 5.85 0.70 -11.22
CA LEU A 115 5.01 1.13 -10.10
C LEU A 115 3.57 1.33 -10.53
N ILE A 116 2.67 0.65 -9.83
CA ILE A 116 1.21 0.77 -9.91
C ILE A 116 0.71 1.07 -8.49
N GLY A 117 0.29 2.30 -8.25
CA GLY A 117 -0.17 2.75 -6.94
C GLY A 117 -1.50 3.47 -6.98
N SER A 118 -1.93 3.99 -5.84
CA SER A 118 -3.05 4.92 -5.83
C SER A 118 -2.64 6.23 -6.50
N ARG A 119 -3.44 6.66 -7.49
CA ARG A 119 -3.22 7.92 -8.20
C ARG A 119 -3.75 9.06 -7.34
N VAL A 120 -2.85 9.70 -6.61
CA VAL A 120 -3.16 10.81 -5.69
C VAL A 120 -2.40 12.05 -6.13
N ASP A 121 -3.12 13.16 -6.25
CA ASP A 121 -2.50 14.45 -6.51
C ASP A 121 -1.64 14.88 -5.33
N ALA A 122 -0.35 15.08 -5.56
CA ALA A 122 0.64 15.36 -4.53
C ALA A 122 0.48 16.74 -3.83
N ARG A 123 -0.34 17.64 -4.40
CA ARG A 123 -0.58 18.97 -3.84
C ARG A 123 -1.89 19.04 -3.05
N THR A 124 -2.91 18.34 -3.52
CA THR A 124 -4.27 18.47 -2.99
C THR A 124 -4.72 17.25 -2.18
N GLY A 125 -4.10 16.10 -2.40
CA GLY A 125 -4.54 14.81 -1.85
C GLY A 125 -5.74 14.21 -2.56
N ALA A 126 -6.19 14.79 -3.69
CA ALA A 126 -7.30 14.26 -4.45
C ALA A 126 -6.94 12.96 -5.16
N PHE A 127 -7.85 12.00 -5.11
CA PHE A 127 -7.71 10.75 -5.86
C PHE A 127 -8.17 10.90 -7.30
N SER A 128 -7.40 10.39 -8.25
CA SER A 128 -7.81 10.19 -9.64
C SER A 128 -8.16 8.72 -9.83
N GLY A 129 -9.41 8.35 -9.54
CA GLY A 129 -9.91 6.98 -9.56
C GLY A 129 -9.96 6.33 -8.17
N LYS A 130 -10.18 5.00 -8.15
CA LYS A 130 -10.29 4.22 -6.91
C LYS A 130 -8.94 4.03 -6.23
N ASN A 131 -8.97 3.79 -4.91
CA ASN A 131 -7.81 3.34 -4.16
C ASN A 131 -7.33 1.97 -4.68
N CYS A 132 -6.04 1.83 -4.99
CA CYS A 132 -5.42 0.60 -5.52
C CYS A 132 -5.32 -0.49 -4.44
N TYR A 133 -6.46 -1.12 -4.12
CA TYR A 133 -6.61 -2.06 -3.01
C TYR A 133 -7.50 -3.25 -3.39
N GLY A 134 -7.15 -4.44 -2.94
CA GLY A 134 -7.92 -5.65 -3.23
C GLY A 134 -8.05 -5.92 -4.72
N GLU A 135 -9.28 -6.09 -5.23
CA GLU A 135 -9.57 -6.35 -6.64
C GLU A 135 -9.07 -5.24 -7.59
N GLU A 136 -9.07 -3.98 -7.13
CA GLU A 136 -8.57 -2.86 -7.93
C GLU A 136 -7.09 -3.02 -8.33
N LYS A 137 -6.28 -3.73 -7.52
CA LYS A 137 -4.90 -4.08 -7.90
C LYS A 137 -4.87 -4.90 -9.19
N VAL A 138 -5.73 -5.90 -9.30
CA VAL A 138 -5.81 -6.75 -10.51
C VAL A 138 -6.26 -5.94 -11.72
N VAL A 139 -7.29 -5.11 -11.57
CA VAL A 139 -7.77 -4.23 -12.64
C VAL A 139 -6.63 -3.38 -13.17
N ARG A 140 -5.88 -2.71 -12.29
CA ARG A 140 -4.77 -1.84 -12.68
C ARG A 140 -3.56 -2.57 -13.23
N LEU A 141 -3.29 -3.78 -12.74
CA LEU A 141 -2.26 -4.63 -13.35
C LEU A 141 -2.60 -4.91 -14.81
N MET A 142 -3.83 -5.35 -15.10
CA MET A 142 -4.30 -5.65 -16.45
C MET A 142 -4.38 -4.42 -17.36
N GLU A 143 -4.76 -3.24 -16.82
CA GLU A 143 -4.71 -1.97 -17.56
C GLU A 143 -3.27 -1.61 -17.98
N ARG A 144 -2.29 -1.86 -17.12
CA ARG A 144 -0.89 -1.46 -17.35
C ARG A 144 -0.10 -2.49 -18.14
N LEU A 145 -0.38 -3.75 -17.90
CA LEU A 145 0.30 -4.92 -18.46
C LEU A 145 -0.77 -5.95 -18.86
N PRO A 146 -1.43 -5.78 -20.02
CA PRO A 146 -2.40 -6.75 -20.52
C PRO A 146 -1.78 -8.15 -20.58
N ASP A 147 -2.55 -9.17 -20.20
CA ASP A 147 -2.16 -10.59 -20.22
C ASP A 147 -0.96 -10.96 -19.32
N CYS A 148 -0.54 -10.04 -18.47
CA CYS A 148 0.54 -10.31 -17.52
C CYS A 148 0.07 -11.25 -16.41
N VAL A 149 0.76 -12.38 -16.27
CA VAL A 149 0.62 -13.32 -15.16
C VAL A 149 1.92 -13.28 -14.35
N PRO A 150 1.94 -12.66 -13.16
CA PRO A 150 3.14 -12.66 -12.32
C PRO A 150 3.61 -14.08 -11.99
N GLU A 151 4.92 -14.33 -12.03
CA GLU A 151 5.49 -15.61 -11.61
C GLU A 151 5.30 -15.83 -10.12
N GLU A 152 5.57 -14.78 -9.33
CA GLU A 152 5.40 -14.78 -7.88
C GLU A 152 4.75 -13.48 -7.43
N PHE A 153 3.88 -13.58 -6.44
CA PHE A 153 3.27 -12.43 -5.77
C PHE A 153 3.57 -12.46 -4.28
N TYR A 154 3.91 -11.30 -3.72
CA TYR A 154 4.27 -11.13 -2.33
C TYR A 154 3.43 -10.04 -1.68
N SER A 155 2.79 -10.34 -0.54
CA SER A 155 2.02 -9.38 0.26
C SER A 155 1.99 -9.78 1.73
N ASP A 156 1.78 -8.81 2.63
CA ASP A 156 1.58 -9.03 4.07
C ASP A 156 0.13 -9.40 4.42
N SER A 157 -0.80 -9.28 3.48
CA SER A 157 -2.24 -9.27 3.78
C SER A 157 -3.09 -10.15 2.87
N LEU A 158 -4.03 -10.90 3.45
CA LEU A 158 -5.05 -11.65 2.71
C LEU A 158 -6.05 -10.75 1.95
N SER A 159 -6.04 -9.42 2.16
CA SER A 159 -6.82 -8.49 1.34
C SER A 159 -6.38 -8.50 -0.13
N ASP A 160 -5.17 -8.98 -0.41
CA ASP A 160 -4.59 -9.10 -1.74
C ASP A 160 -4.80 -10.50 -2.36
N THR A 161 -5.75 -11.29 -1.82
CA THR A 161 -6.13 -12.59 -2.41
C THR A 161 -6.43 -12.51 -3.91
N PRO A 162 -7.10 -11.47 -4.45
CA PRO A 162 -7.29 -11.35 -5.90
C PRO A 162 -5.97 -11.36 -6.69
N MET A 163 -4.93 -10.68 -6.19
CA MET A 163 -3.60 -10.70 -6.82
C MET A 163 -2.92 -12.07 -6.70
N ALA A 164 -3.05 -12.72 -5.54
CA ALA A 164 -2.52 -14.07 -5.34
C ALA A 164 -3.15 -15.09 -6.30
N GLN A 165 -4.44 -14.95 -6.63
CA GLN A 165 -5.18 -15.83 -7.53
C GLN A 165 -4.78 -15.70 -9.00
N VAL A 166 -4.36 -14.51 -9.44
CA VAL A 166 -3.92 -14.26 -10.82
C VAL A 166 -2.41 -14.47 -11.01
N SER A 167 -1.70 -14.84 -9.96
CA SER A 167 -0.26 -15.14 -9.99
C SER A 167 0.00 -16.64 -9.97
N ARG A 168 1.11 -17.11 -10.56
CA ARG A 168 1.45 -18.55 -10.59
C ARG A 168 1.75 -19.10 -9.20
N ARG A 169 2.41 -18.31 -8.36
CA ARG A 169 2.72 -18.61 -6.95
C ARG A 169 2.50 -17.35 -6.13
N ALA A 170 2.09 -17.51 -4.87
CA ALA A 170 1.94 -16.38 -3.99
C ALA A 170 2.44 -16.69 -2.57
N TYR A 171 2.96 -15.68 -1.90
CA TYR A 171 3.54 -15.76 -0.57
C TYR A 171 3.05 -14.63 0.33
N ILE A 172 2.78 -14.99 1.58
CA ILE A 172 2.60 -14.02 2.66
C ILE A 172 3.98 -13.68 3.24
N VAL A 173 4.23 -12.40 3.41
CA VAL A 173 5.47 -11.86 3.99
C VAL A 173 5.23 -11.46 5.44
N LEU A 174 5.80 -12.20 6.38
CA LEU A 174 5.78 -11.88 7.81
C LEU A 174 7.20 -11.54 8.30
N GLY A 175 7.46 -10.25 8.52
CA GLY A 175 8.83 -9.79 8.74
C GLY A 175 9.71 -10.10 7.53
N GLU A 176 10.73 -10.94 7.68
CA GLU A 176 11.61 -11.43 6.61
C GLU A 176 11.24 -12.85 6.12
N THR A 177 10.19 -13.47 6.71
CA THR A 177 9.77 -14.84 6.43
C THR A 177 8.72 -14.87 5.33
N LEU A 178 8.88 -15.81 4.39
CA LEU A 178 7.92 -16.08 3.31
C LEU A 178 7.14 -17.35 3.64
N ILE A 179 5.82 -17.26 3.63
CA ILE A 179 4.90 -18.39 3.87
C ILE A 179 4.06 -18.59 2.62
N PRO A 180 3.97 -19.79 2.03
CA PRO A 180 3.08 -20.05 0.91
C PRO A 180 1.65 -19.61 1.21
N TRP A 181 1.02 -18.91 0.25
CA TRP A 181 -0.31 -18.29 0.42
C TRP A 181 -1.35 -19.29 0.90
N ALA A 182 -1.42 -20.44 0.26
CA ALA A 182 -2.40 -21.48 0.59
C ALA A 182 -2.22 -22.04 2.01
N GLU A 183 -0.99 -22.14 2.50
CA GLU A 183 -0.70 -22.58 3.86
C GLU A 183 -1.19 -21.56 4.89
N PHE A 184 -0.87 -20.28 4.65
CA PHE A 184 -1.29 -19.20 5.54
C PHE A 184 -2.82 -19.03 5.57
N GLN A 185 -3.48 -19.16 4.41
CA GLN A 185 -4.94 -19.08 4.28
C GLN A 185 -5.64 -20.20 5.04
N LYS A 186 -5.14 -21.45 4.94
CA LYS A 186 -5.67 -22.59 5.71
C LYS A 186 -5.58 -22.37 7.23
N LYS A 187 -4.44 -21.89 7.72
CA LYS A 187 -4.24 -21.61 9.14
C LYS A 187 -5.21 -20.53 9.69
N ASN A 188 -5.55 -19.54 8.87
CA ASN A 188 -6.44 -18.46 9.28
C ASN A 188 -7.93 -18.84 9.16
N ASN A 189 -8.31 -19.64 8.17
CA ASN A 189 -9.68 -20.15 8.05
C ASN A 189 -10.03 -21.12 9.20
N GLY A 190 -9.06 -21.90 9.68
CA GLY A 190 -9.24 -22.76 10.86
C GLY A 190 -9.45 -22.00 12.18
N LYS A 191 -8.99 -20.75 12.29
CA LYS A 191 -9.21 -19.89 13.47
C LYS A 191 -10.56 -19.16 13.47
N LYS A 192 -11.28 -19.15 12.35
CA LYS A 192 -12.59 -18.44 12.20
C LYS A 192 -13.81 -19.34 12.38
N GLN A 193 -13.66 -20.63 12.67
CA GLN A 193 -14.80 -21.46 13.05
C GLN A 193 -14.97 -21.41 14.58
N PRO A 194 -15.94 -20.67 15.13
CA PRO A 194 -16.43 -20.94 16.48
C PRO A 194 -17.13 -22.29 16.38
N THR A 195 -16.67 -23.25 17.19
CA THR A 195 -17.44 -24.46 17.46
C THR A 195 -18.86 -24.06 17.91
N ARG A 196 -19.86 -24.22 17.03
CA ARG A 196 -21.22 -24.33 17.49
C ARG A 196 -21.21 -25.54 18.44
N LYS A 197 -21.37 -25.28 19.72
CA LYS A 197 -21.84 -26.27 20.67
C LYS A 197 -23.37 -26.36 20.46
N ASP A 198 -23.80 -27.53 20.07
CA ASP A 198 -25.22 -27.95 20.15
C ASP A 198 -25.72 -27.87 21.59
#